data_faa1b7f84af41cd7bd8a545ecbe062e4
#
_entry.id   faa1b7f84af41cd7bd8a545ecbe062e4
#
_cell.length_a   1.000
_cell.length_b   1.000
_cell.length_c   1.000
_cell.angle_alpha   90.00
_cell.angle_beta   90.00
_cell.angle_gamma   90.00
#
_symmetry.space_group_name_H-M   'P 1'
#
loop_
_entity.id
_entity.type
_entity.pdbx_description
1 polymer ?
#
loop_
_entity_poly.entity_id
_entity_poly.type
_entity_poly.pdbx_seq_one_letter_code
_entity_poly.pdbx_strand_id
1 'polypeptide(L)'
;MNIIYTDVLVIGGGLAGLRAAIGARRRGHDVVVLSLVPAKRSHSAAAQGGMQASLGNTIKGAGDNEDVHFEDTVRGSDWGADQNVVRMFVNTAPKAVRELASWGVPWNRVKRGSRDVIINGQKVTLTEK
;
A
#
# COMPACT_ATOMS: atom_id res chain seq x y z
N MET A 1 -9.94 21.91 33.29
CA MET A 1 -10.20 21.56 31.86
C MET A 1 -8.89 21.76 31.12
N ASN A 2 -8.36 20.71 30.50
CA ASN A 2 -7.14 20.84 29.71
C ASN A 2 -7.55 21.12 28.25
N ILE A 3 -7.07 22.23 27.71
CA ILE A 3 -7.31 22.63 26.33
C ILE A 3 -6.00 22.44 25.56
N ILE A 4 -6.05 21.73 24.43
CA ILE A 4 -4.92 21.54 23.54
C ILE A 4 -5.22 22.29 22.25
N TYR A 5 -4.31 23.15 21.84
CA TYR A 5 -4.38 23.87 20.57
C TYR A 5 -3.56 23.11 19.52
N THR A 6 -4.10 23.00 18.32
CA THR A 6 -3.42 22.35 17.19
C THR A 6 -3.96 22.92 15.88
N ASP A 7 -3.16 22.94 14.83
CA ASP A 7 -3.60 23.37 13.50
C ASP A 7 -4.48 22.29 12.83
N VAL A 8 -4.14 21.01 13.07
CA VAL A 8 -4.83 19.88 12.44
C VAL A 8 -5.13 18.81 13.49
N LEU A 9 -6.41 18.47 13.63
CA LEU A 9 -6.85 17.32 14.42
C LEU A 9 -7.18 16.17 13.48
N VAL A 10 -6.47 15.04 13.64
CA VAL A 10 -6.74 13.79 12.92
C VAL A 10 -7.49 12.84 13.84
N ILE A 11 -8.67 12.42 13.41
CA ILE A 11 -9.48 11.44 14.16
C ILE A 11 -9.31 10.06 13.52
N GLY A 12 -8.62 9.16 14.24
CA GLY A 12 -8.31 7.80 13.82
C GLY A 12 -6.81 7.56 13.64
N GLY A 13 -6.27 6.59 14.37
CA GLY A 13 -4.84 6.21 14.38
C GLY A 13 -4.48 5.04 13.46
N GLY A 14 -5.30 4.75 12.46
CA GLY A 14 -4.98 3.76 11.40
C GLY A 14 -4.04 4.35 10.33
N LEU A 15 -3.75 3.57 9.27
CA LEU A 15 -2.83 3.99 8.20
C LEU A 15 -3.21 5.32 7.56
N ALA A 16 -4.49 5.52 7.25
CA ALA A 16 -4.98 6.76 6.63
C ALA A 16 -4.74 7.97 7.54
N GLY A 17 -5.09 7.86 8.82
CA GLY A 17 -4.89 8.95 9.79
C GLY A 17 -3.43 9.26 10.01
N LEU A 18 -2.58 8.24 10.18
CA LEU A 18 -1.14 8.43 10.32
C LEU A 18 -0.53 9.06 9.06
N ARG A 19 -0.99 8.66 7.87
CA ARG A 19 -0.52 9.25 6.61
C ARG A 19 -0.93 10.72 6.47
N ALA A 20 -2.17 11.06 6.88
CA ALA A 20 -2.66 12.43 6.93
C ALA A 20 -1.83 13.28 7.91
N ALA A 21 -1.59 12.75 9.11
CA ALA A 21 -0.78 13.43 10.13
C ALA A 21 0.66 13.71 9.64
N ILE A 22 1.32 12.73 9.01
CA ILE A 22 2.63 12.91 8.39
C ILE A 22 2.57 13.97 7.28
N GLY A 23 1.54 13.96 6.46
CA GLY A 23 1.35 14.93 5.39
C GLY A 23 1.19 16.36 5.89
N ALA A 24 0.39 16.56 6.94
CA ALA A 24 0.22 17.85 7.58
C ALA A 24 1.51 18.33 8.27
N ARG A 25 2.18 17.43 9.00
CA ARG A 25 3.43 17.75 9.69
C ARG A 25 4.56 18.14 8.73
N ARG A 26 4.67 17.47 7.58
CA ARG A 26 5.63 17.82 6.50
C ARG A 26 5.37 19.20 5.89
N ARG A 27 4.16 19.75 6.06
CA ARG A 27 3.79 21.11 5.62
C ARG A 27 3.96 22.16 6.72
N GLY A 28 4.51 21.78 7.88
CA GLY A 28 4.82 22.69 8.98
C GLY A 28 3.67 22.87 9.98
N HIS A 29 2.56 22.14 9.86
CA HIS A 29 1.43 22.27 10.78
C HIS A 29 1.63 21.46 12.06
N ASP A 30 1.10 21.97 13.18
CA ASP A 30 0.99 21.20 14.40
C ASP A 30 -0.18 20.23 14.29
N VAL A 31 0.05 18.97 14.69
CA VAL A 31 -0.91 17.88 14.48
C VAL A 31 -1.13 17.11 15.77
N VAL A 32 -2.39 16.90 16.08
CA VAL A 32 -2.82 15.97 17.14
C VAL A 32 -3.59 14.82 16.47
N VAL A 33 -3.25 13.58 16.85
CA VAL A 33 -3.99 12.39 16.44
C VAL A 33 -4.80 11.86 17.63
N LEU A 34 -6.12 11.85 17.48
CA LEU A 34 -7.04 11.27 18.45
C LEU A 34 -7.47 9.89 17.97
N SER A 35 -7.29 8.87 18.81
CA SER A 35 -7.64 7.50 18.46
C SER A 35 -8.17 6.73 19.66
N LEU A 36 -9.16 5.86 19.43
CA LEU A 36 -9.71 4.98 20.48
C LEU A 36 -8.69 3.97 20.99
N VAL A 37 -7.75 3.57 20.12
CA VAL A 37 -6.72 2.59 20.46
C VAL A 37 -5.35 3.10 19.98
N PRO A 38 -4.25 2.66 20.60
CA PRO A 38 -2.91 2.94 20.07
C PRO A 38 -2.78 2.47 18.62
N ALA A 39 -1.99 3.16 17.79
CA ALA A 39 -1.79 2.84 16.37
C ALA A 39 -1.44 1.35 16.14
N LYS A 40 -0.63 0.75 17.00
CA LYS A 40 -0.25 -0.67 16.96
C LYS A 40 -1.40 -1.65 17.20
N ARG A 41 -2.55 -1.18 17.67
CA ARG A 41 -3.77 -1.97 17.86
C ARG A 41 -4.90 -1.60 16.88
N SER A 42 -4.59 -0.78 15.90
CA SER A 42 -5.55 -0.45 14.83
C SER A 42 -5.81 -1.66 13.93
N HIS A 43 -6.94 -1.66 13.22
CA HIS A 43 -7.21 -2.68 12.19
C HIS A 43 -6.12 -2.71 11.11
N SER A 44 -5.51 -1.57 10.80
CA SER A 44 -4.38 -1.52 9.87
C SER A 44 -3.17 -2.33 10.36
N ALA A 45 -2.92 -2.34 11.67
CA ALA A 45 -1.85 -3.13 12.27
C ALA A 45 -2.20 -4.64 12.36
N ALA A 46 -3.48 -4.97 12.41
CA ALA A 46 -3.98 -6.35 12.44
C ALA A 46 -4.07 -6.97 11.03
N ALA A 47 -3.96 -6.17 9.96
CA ALA A 47 -4.02 -6.66 8.59
C ALA A 47 -2.84 -7.60 8.29
N GLN A 48 -3.13 -8.76 7.67
CA GLN A 48 -2.14 -9.79 7.33
C GLN A 48 -2.03 -10.02 5.82
N GLY A 49 -2.80 -9.30 5.03
CA GLY A 49 -2.76 -9.37 3.56
C GLY A 49 -1.56 -8.64 2.97
N GLY A 50 -1.36 -8.82 1.68
CA GLY A 50 -0.38 -8.08 0.92
C GLY A 50 -0.88 -6.68 0.52
N MET A 51 -0.01 -5.92 -0.10
CA MET A 51 -0.34 -4.69 -0.82
C MET A 51 -0.15 -4.90 -2.31
N GLN A 52 -1.12 -4.46 -3.10
CA GLN A 52 -1.04 -4.52 -4.55
C GLN A 52 -0.69 -3.15 -5.12
N ALA A 53 0.25 -3.14 -6.06
CA ALA A 53 0.61 -1.97 -6.84
C ALA A 53 1.30 -2.41 -8.14
N SER A 54 1.04 -1.70 -9.21
CA SER A 54 1.68 -1.91 -10.52
C SER A 54 3.10 -1.35 -10.51
N LEU A 55 4.07 -2.15 -10.05
CA LEU A 55 5.46 -1.70 -9.93
C LEU A 55 6.28 -1.88 -11.21
N GLY A 56 5.75 -2.57 -12.23
CA GLY A 56 6.46 -2.88 -13.47
C GLY A 56 7.70 -3.76 -13.26
N ASN A 57 7.68 -4.63 -12.25
CA ASN A 57 8.81 -5.51 -11.95
C ASN A 57 8.97 -6.60 -13.02
N THR A 58 10.16 -6.73 -13.57
CA THR A 58 10.47 -7.48 -14.79
C THR A 58 10.19 -8.97 -14.74
N ILE A 59 10.17 -9.63 -13.58
CA ILE A 59 10.03 -11.10 -13.52
C ILE A 59 8.57 -11.57 -13.50
N LYS A 60 7.69 -10.83 -12.82
CA LYS A 60 6.27 -11.18 -12.69
C LYS A 60 5.32 -10.04 -13.05
N GLY A 61 5.84 -8.89 -13.42
CA GLY A 61 5.09 -7.68 -13.73
C GLY A 61 5.17 -7.27 -15.21
N ALA A 62 5.62 -8.17 -16.11
CA ALA A 62 5.59 -7.87 -17.54
C ALA A 62 4.15 -7.69 -18.00
N GLY A 63 3.83 -6.48 -18.52
CA GLY A 63 2.47 -6.12 -18.91
C GLY A 63 1.59 -5.56 -17.79
N ASP A 64 2.04 -5.59 -16.53
CA ASP A 64 1.34 -4.97 -15.42
C ASP A 64 1.50 -3.45 -15.45
N ASN A 65 0.40 -2.73 -15.30
CA ASN A 65 0.34 -1.28 -15.27
C ASN A 65 -0.88 -0.80 -14.47
N GLU A 66 -1.00 0.50 -14.31
CA GLU A 66 -2.09 1.11 -13.55
C GLU A 66 -3.47 0.87 -14.17
N ASP A 67 -3.56 0.65 -15.49
CA ASP A 67 -4.84 0.36 -16.16
C ASP A 67 -5.31 -1.06 -15.88
N VAL A 68 -4.41 -2.04 -15.91
CA VAL A 68 -4.70 -3.42 -15.48
C VAL A 68 -5.14 -3.43 -14.01
N HIS A 69 -4.41 -2.76 -13.14
CA HIS A 69 -4.76 -2.67 -11.71
C HIS A 69 -6.11 -1.97 -11.50
N PHE A 70 -6.42 -0.95 -12.30
CA PHE A 70 -7.73 -0.28 -12.28
C PHE A 70 -8.85 -1.23 -12.68
N GLU A 71 -8.71 -1.92 -13.81
CA GLU A 71 -9.71 -2.86 -14.30
C GLU A 71 -9.98 -3.98 -13.31
N ASP A 72 -8.93 -4.59 -12.77
CA ASP A 72 -9.03 -5.65 -11.75
C ASP A 72 -9.74 -5.15 -10.48
N THR A 73 -9.46 -3.93 -10.05
CA THR A 73 -10.08 -3.35 -8.86
C THR A 73 -11.57 -3.07 -9.08
N VAL A 74 -11.93 -2.49 -10.22
CA VAL A 74 -13.34 -2.20 -10.57
C VAL A 74 -14.13 -3.48 -10.72
N ARG A 75 -13.59 -4.48 -11.45
CA ARG A 75 -14.22 -5.81 -11.57
C ARG A 75 -14.33 -6.52 -10.22
N GLY A 76 -13.26 -6.52 -9.43
CA GLY A 76 -13.22 -7.17 -8.12
C GLY A 76 -14.18 -6.56 -7.10
N SER A 77 -14.59 -5.31 -7.28
CA SER A 77 -15.63 -4.64 -6.50
C SER A 77 -17.06 -4.87 -7.03
N ASP A 78 -17.22 -5.76 -8.01
CA ASP A 78 -18.49 -5.99 -8.71
C ASP A 78 -19.12 -4.70 -9.27
N TRP A 79 -18.27 -3.81 -9.79
CA TRP A 79 -18.60 -2.48 -10.33
C TRP A 79 -19.15 -1.49 -9.31
N GLY A 80 -19.12 -1.83 -8.02
CA GLY A 80 -19.65 -0.98 -6.95
C GLY A 80 -18.69 0.13 -6.50
N ALA A 81 -17.41 0.12 -6.92
CA ALA A 81 -16.43 1.12 -6.52
C ALA A 81 -16.57 2.42 -7.31
N ASP A 82 -16.32 3.56 -6.64
CA ASP A 82 -16.17 4.84 -7.32
C ASP A 82 -14.91 4.82 -8.19
N GLN A 83 -15.09 4.86 -9.50
CA GLN A 83 -14.01 4.71 -10.47
C GLN A 83 -13.00 5.86 -10.43
N ASN A 84 -13.41 7.09 -10.05
CA ASN A 84 -12.48 8.20 -9.89
C ASN A 84 -11.55 7.98 -8.69
N VAL A 85 -12.12 7.46 -7.59
CA VAL A 85 -11.32 7.09 -6.41
C VAL A 85 -10.39 5.94 -6.74
N VAL A 86 -10.86 4.91 -7.45
CA VAL A 86 -10.01 3.78 -7.89
C VAL A 86 -8.87 4.29 -8.78
N ARG A 87 -9.14 5.18 -9.73
CA ARG A 87 -8.10 5.74 -10.60
C ARG A 87 -7.02 6.49 -9.80
N MET A 88 -7.44 7.34 -8.87
CA MET A 88 -6.51 8.03 -7.98
C MET A 88 -5.68 7.03 -7.14
N PHE A 89 -6.33 6.00 -6.63
CA PHE A 89 -5.69 4.97 -5.81
C PHE A 89 -4.62 4.21 -6.60
N VAL A 90 -4.94 3.65 -7.76
CA VAL A 90 -3.99 2.83 -8.54
C VAL A 90 -2.81 3.64 -9.04
N ASN A 91 -3.02 4.91 -9.42
CA ASN A 91 -1.94 5.81 -9.84
C ASN A 91 -1.02 6.20 -8.67
N THR A 92 -1.52 6.18 -7.43
CA THR A 92 -0.76 6.53 -6.24
C THR A 92 -0.05 5.33 -5.62
N ALA A 93 -0.59 4.12 -5.77
CA ALA A 93 -0.12 2.90 -5.12
C ALA A 93 1.38 2.61 -5.35
N PRO A 94 1.95 2.73 -6.57
CA PRO A 94 3.38 2.49 -6.80
C PRO A 94 4.28 3.41 -5.98
N LYS A 95 3.90 4.68 -5.86
CA LYS A 95 4.63 5.67 -5.07
C LYS A 95 4.55 5.33 -3.57
N ALA A 96 3.36 4.97 -3.10
CA ALA A 96 3.13 4.62 -1.70
C ALA A 96 3.96 3.39 -1.29
N VAL A 97 4.02 2.34 -2.11
CA VAL A 97 4.82 1.13 -1.84
C VAL A 97 6.31 1.45 -1.79
N ARG A 98 6.80 2.29 -2.71
CA ARG A 98 8.22 2.73 -2.70
C ARG A 98 8.54 3.59 -1.46
N GLU A 99 7.63 4.47 -1.05
CA GLU A 99 7.78 5.29 0.16
C GLU A 99 7.85 4.39 1.41
N LEU A 100 6.96 3.39 1.54
CA LEU A 100 7.00 2.42 2.63
C LEU A 100 8.31 1.62 2.63
N ALA A 101 8.82 1.23 1.45
CA ALA A 101 10.12 0.58 1.34
C ALA A 101 11.27 1.47 1.87
N SER A 102 11.22 2.78 1.56
CA SER A 102 12.20 3.75 2.07
C SER A 102 12.12 3.95 3.59
N TRP A 103 10.97 3.66 4.19
CA TRP A 103 10.78 3.69 5.65
C TRP A 103 11.17 2.38 6.34
N GLY A 104 11.66 1.39 5.58
CA GLY A 104 12.18 0.14 6.13
C GLY A 104 11.19 -1.02 6.17
N VAL A 105 10.05 -0.94 5.46
CA VAL A 105 9.16 -2.09 5.33
C VAL A 105 9.87 -3.22 4.57
N PRO A 106 10.05 -4.41 5.18
CA PRO A 106 10.83 -5.49 4.59
C PRO A 106 9.98 -6.30 3.61
N TRP A 107 9.78 -5.77 2.40
CA TRP A 107 9.06 -6.48 1.35
C TRP A 107 9.78 -7.76 0.94
N ASN A 108 9.02 -8.84 0.79
CA ASN A 108 9.51 -10.04 0.15
C ASN A 108 9.80 -9.75 -1.32
N ARG A 109 11.04 -10.00 -1.75
CA ARG A 109 11.48 -9.75 -3.13
C ARG A 109 11.80 -11.06 -3.81
N VAL A 110 11.35 -11.22 -5.06
CA VAL A 110 11.81 -12.31 -5.92
C VAL A 110 13.27 -12.02 -6.27
N LYS A 111 14.16 -13.01 -6.07
CA LYS A 111 15.56 -12.87 -6.46
C LYS A 111 15.66 -12.77 -7.99
N ARG A 112 16.53 -11.89 -8.47
CA ARG A 112 16.83 -11.75 -9.90
C ARG A 112 17.33 -13.10 -10.41
N GLY A 113 16.73 -13.58 -11.50
CA GLY A 113 17.15 -14.83 -12.14
C GLY A 113 16.51 -16.12 -11.61
N SER A 114 15.49 -16.06 -10.73
CA SER A 114 14.74 -17.26 -10.36
C SER A 114 13.24 -17.10 -10.67
N ARG A 115 12.70 -18.08 -11.39
CA ARG A 115 11.26 -18.22 -11.62
C ARG A 115 10.81 -19.65 -11.32
N ASP A 116 9.65 -19.77 -10.68
CA ASP A 116 9.02 -21.05 -10.48
C ASP A 116 8.21 -21.41 -11.73
N VAL A 117 8.47 -22.56 -12.30
CA VAL A 117 7.71 -23.15 -13.40
C VAL A 117 7.20 -24.51 -12.99
N ILE A 118 6.04 -24.91 -13.49
CA ILE A 118 5.53 -26.27 -13.32
C ILE A 118 5.96 -27.08 -14.54
N ILE A 119 6.81 -28.08 -14.33
CA ILE A 119 7.22 -29.03 -15.35
C ILE A 119 6.75 -30.41 -14.89
N ASN A 120 5.93 -31.07 -15.71
CA ASN A 120 5.36 -32.40 -15.40
C ASN A 120 4.64 -32.46 -14.03
N GLY A 121 3.93 -31.38 -13.65
CA GLY A 121 3.21 -31.31 -12.38
C GLY A 121 4.08 -31.01 -11.15
N GLN A 122 5.40 -30.88 -11.31
CA GLN A 122 6.32 -30.53 -10.24
C GLN A 122 6.74 -29.06 -10.35
N LYS A 123 6.80 -28.38 -9.21
CA LYS A 123 7.29 -27.01 -9.11
C LYS A 123 8.82 -27.02 -9.19
N VAL A 124 9.36 -26.44 -10.25
CA VAL A 124 10.81 -26.29 -10.45
C VAL A 124 11.17 -24.81 -10.45
N THR A 125 12.15 -24.44 -9.65
CA THR A 125 12.69 -23.06 -9.64
C THR A 125 13.82 -23.00 -10.67
N LEU A 126 13.59 -22.30 -11.78
CA LEU A 126 14.62 -22.00 -12.76
C LEU A 126 15.42 -20.78 -12.31
N THR A 127 16.74 -20.94 -12.22
CA THR A 127 17.67 -19.84 -11.92
C THR A 127 18.34 -19.41 -13.22
N GLU A 128 18.12 -18.18 -13.66
CA GLU A 128 18.91 -17.59 -14.76
C GLU A 128 20.28 -17.22 -14.21
N LYS A 129 21.35 -17.70 -14.87
CA LYS A 129 22.74 -17.35 -14.52
C LYS A 129 23.11 -15.95 -15.00
#